data_4a22692c81c588f7f86f68600446bfb4
#
_entry.id   4a22692c81c588f7f86f68600446bfb4
#
_cell.length_a   1.000
_cell.length_b   1.000
_cell.length_c   1.000
_cell.angle_alpha   90.00
_cell.angle_beta   90.00
_cell.angle_gamma   90.00
#
_symmetry.space_group_name_H-M   'P 1'
#
loop_
_entity.id
_entity.type
_entity.pdbx_description
1 polymer ?
#
loop_
_entity_poly.entity_id
_entity_poly.type
_entity_poly.pdbx_seq_one_letter_code
_entity_poly.pdbx_strand_id
1 'polypeptide(L)'
;MRRSLRVFVGVLALAGLTIAVAACGSGNKSSSSSAASTGAQPTSGGKQGGTLTLVSSGDVDNNLDPGYSYYQFDFVLDNALHRTLFTYKPDDTTQPSPDLAAAPAQISDGGKTVTVKIKTGVKFSPPVNRAVTSADVKYAMERDFNPAVGNGYAGAYWGDIIGSKPYAAGKAKEISGIQTPDPQTLVIHLARPTAAIVIGAMALPGTAPVPQDYAAKFDKGAHSTYGQHLVTTGPYMVQNNASGKITGYQPGHNITIVRNPNWDKSTDFRPAYVDKIIVNEGNDITVGNRKILTGQSMIGNQADLQAPPAVLKQASTQYKSQFIPGGFTGRFRYIALNTTVKPFDNINVRKAVIANMDKNALRLAFGGPLIGAIPTHFLSPGIVGFDQAGGLQGPDLDFMHTDNGDPALAASYMKKAGYPSGKYTGSETVLMVTDSAAAQKKVAEVAQQSMQSLGFHVSLRAVERSTMYSKFCSVPKAKVAVCPSVGWLKDFADAQTVLDPTFNGKNIIPSNNSNWPQLNDPAINKAMDSAETILDPAKRAEAWGKIDDMVTAAAPGVLWLWDKGPSIMSKNVNGVLNKENASWDLSFTSLK
;
A
#
# COMPACT_ATOMS: atom_id res chain seq x y z
N MET A 1 28.30 -34.27 -70.20
CA MET A 1 28.13 -35.74 -70.00
C MET A 1 27.33 -35.96 -68.73
N ARG A 2 26.14 -36.41 -68.91
CA ARG A 2 25.50 -37.56 -68.22
C ARG A 2 25.55 -37.51 -66.68
N ARG A 3 24.52 -37.59 -65.88
CA ARG A 3 23.10 -38.04 -65.83
C ARG A 3 22.76 -37.99 -64.35
N SER A 4 21.71 -37.35 -63.97
CA SER A 4 20.38 -37.86 -63.53
C SER A 4 20.46 -38.93 -62.41
N LEU A 5 19.68 -38.97 -61.33
CA LEU A 5 18.25 -39.07 -61.28
C LEU A 5 17.78 -39.24 -59.78
N ARG A 6 16.75 -38.54 -59.41
CA ARG A 6 15.54 -38.95 -58.62
C ARG A 6 15.67 -39.65 -57.26
N VAL A 7 15.10 -39.02 -56.23
CA VAL A 7 13.75 -39.20 -55.64
C VAL A 7 13.49 -40.53 -54.93
N PHE A 8 13.23 -40.57 -53.67
CA PHE A 8 11.96 -41.01 -53.12
C PHE A 8 11.79 -40.73 -51.57
N VAL A 9 10.57 -40.45 -51.23
CA VAL A 9 9.90 -40.23 -49.98
C VAL A 9 9.83 -41.49 -49.10
N GLY A 10 9.83 -41.36 -47.78
CA GLY A 10 9.45 -42.44 -46.89
C GLY A 10 9.32 -41.98 -45.45
N VAL A 11 8.09 -41.72 -45.03
CA VAL A 11 7.63 -41.56 -43.62
C VAL A 11 7.67 -42.92 -42.94
N LEU A 12 8.15 -43.00 -41.68
CA LEU A 12 7.51 -43.84 -40.66
C LEU A 12 8.06 -43.55 -39.25
N ALA A 13 7.15 -43.43 -38.32
CA ALA A 13 7.33 -43.35 -36.88
C ALA A 13 7.71 -44.72 -36.29
N LEU A 14 8.39 -44.71 -35.13
CA LEU A 14 8.05 -45.49 -33.92
C LEU A 14 9.07 -45.30 -32.80
N ALA A 15 8.57 -44.85 -31.71
CA ALA A 15 8.69 -45.27 -30.32
C ALA A 15 9.91 -46.07 -29.81
N GLY A 16 10.47 -45.61 -28.72
CA GLY A 16 10.80 -46.51 -27.63
C GLY A 16 12.15 -46.39 -26.95
N LEU A 17 12.05 -46.16 -25.73
CA LEU A 17 12.83 -46.70 -24.58
C LEU A 17 14.01 -45.88 -24.02
N THR A 18 13.78 -45.49 -22.81
CA THR A 18 14.66 -45.00 -21.75
C THR A 18 15.80 -45.96 -21.39
N ILE A 19 17.00 -45.39 -21.18
CA ILE A 19 17.97 -45.96 -20.24
C ILE A 19 18.51 -44.82 -19.37
N ALA A 20 18.33 -44.95 -18.06
CA ALA A 20 18.89 -44.10 -17.04
C ALA A 20 20.37 -44.41 -16.84
N VAL A 21 21.21 -43.38 -16.77
CA VAL A 21 22.56 -43.50 -16.21
C VAL A 21 22.66 -42.43 -15.08
N ALA A 22 22.81 -42.91 -13.86
CA ALA A 22 23.11 -42.10 -12.70
C ALA A 22 24.56 -41.60 -12.78
N ALA A 23 24.75 -40.28 -12.69
CA ALA A 23 26.03 -39.69 -12.34
C ALA A 23 25.82 -38.71 -11.18
N CYS A 24 26.41 -39.02 -10.04
CA CYS A 24 26.51 -38.14 -8.88
C CYS A 24 27.34 -36.92 -9.24
N GLY A 25 26.72 -35.75 -9.18
CA GLY A 25 27.38 -34.45 -9.18
C GLY A 25 26.73 -33.58 -8.14
N SER A 26 27.47 -33.30 -7.05
CA SER A 26 27.09 -32.36 -6.02
C SER A 26 27.03 -30.94 -6.61
N GLY A 27 25.84 -30.48 -6.93
CA GLY A 27 25.55 -29.12 -7.31
C GLY A 27 24.63 -28.49 -6.27
N ASN A 28 25.12 -27.47 -5.58
CA ASN A 28 24.38 -26.60 -4.70
C ASN A 28 23.14 -26.06 -5.45
N LYS A 29 21.97 -26.61 -5.17
CA LYS A 29 20.71 -26.00 -5.58
C LYS A 29 20.42 -24.91 -4.55
N SER A 30 20.70 -23.67 -4.92
CA SER A 30 20.01 -22.53 -4.36
C SER A 30 18.51 -22.74 -4.64
N SER A 31 17.79 -23.19 -3.61
CA SER A 31 16.34 -23.19 -3.61
C SER A 31 15.90 -21.75 -3.54
N SER A 32 15.62 -21.14 -4.70
CA SER A 32 14.72 -19.98 -4.73
C SER A 32 13.36 -20.48 -4.23
N SER A 33 13.12 -20.32 -2.93
CA SER A 33 11.79 -20.44 -2.38
C SER A 33 11.00 -19.26 -2.92
N SER A 34 10.37 -19.43 -4.10
CA SER A 34 9.26 -18.61 -4.50
C SER A 34 8.27 -18.65 -3.34
N ALA A 35 8.12 -17.54 -2.63
CA ALA A 35 7.07 -17.36 -1.66
C ALA A 35 5.75 -17.58 -2.40
N ALA A 36 5.18 -18.76 -2.29
CA ALA A 36 3.90 -19.09 -2.88
C ALA A 36 2.87 -18.16 -2.25
N SER A 37 2.45 -17.14 -3.00
CA SER A 37 1.29 -16.34 -2.66
C SER A 37 0.08 -17.23 -2.83
N THR A 38 -0.39 -17.85 -1.77
CA THR A 38 -1.64 -18.59 -1.74
C THR A 38 -2.83 -17.64 -1.54
N GLY A 39 -2.92 -16.59 -2.37
CA GLY A 39 -4.15 -15.84 -2.53
C GLY A 39 -5.19 -16.72 -3.22
N ALA A 40 -6.49 -16.58 -2.87
CA ALA A 40 -7.55 -17.21 -3.64
C ALA A 40 -7.42 -16.74 -5.09
N GLN A 41 -7.18 -17.66 -6.02
CA GLN A 41 -7.03 -17.35 -7.44
C GLN A 41 -8.35 -16.85 -8.01
N PRO A 42 -8.33 -15.91 -8.97
CA PRO A 42 -9.53 -15.54 -9.70
C PRO A 42 -10.13 -16.80 -10.34
N THR A 43 -11.24 -17.26 -9.83
CA THR A 43 -11.94 -18.37 -10.47
C THR A 43 -12.64 -17.83 -11.71
N SER A 44 -12.17 -18.19 -12.89
CA SER A 44 -12.97 -18.08 -14.11
C SER A 44 -14.25 -18.89 -13.89
N GLY A 45 -15.43 -18.25 -13.93
CA GLY A 45 -16.70 -18.93 -13.80
C GLY A 45 -17.40 -18.78 -12.45
N GLY A 46 -17.23 -17.66 -11.74
CA GLY A 46 -18.04 -17.33 -10.57
C GLY A 46 -19.54 -17.19 -10.90
N LYS A 47 -20.40 -17.54 -9.95
CA LYS A 47 -21.86 -17.42 -10.10
C LYS A 47 -22.25 -15.95 -10.19
N GLN A 48 -23.09 -15.62 -11.16
CA GLN A 48 -23.69 -14.30 -11.30
C GLN A 48 -24.89 -14.14 -10.37
N GLY A 49 -25.04 -12.93 -9.83
CA GLY A 49 -26.20 -12.54 -9.04
C GLY A 49 -26.01 -12.62 -7.53
N GLY A 50 -27.00 -12.13 -6.82
CA GLY A 50 -27.08 -12.16 -5.36
C GLY A 50 -26.41 -10.97 -4.66
N THR A 51 -26.36 -11.04 -3.32
CA THR A 51 -25.86 -9.97 -2.47
C THR A 51 -24.63 -10.42 -1.69
N LEU A 52 -23.51 -9.71 -1.86
CA LEU A 52 -22.31 -9.86 -1.03
C LEU A 52 -22.46 -9.02 0.23
N THR A 53 -22.22 -9.60 1.40
CA THR A 53 -22.18 -8.85 2.67
C THR A 53 -20.76 -8.74 3.19
N LEU A 54 -20.36 -7.52 3.52
CA LEU A 54 -19.07 -7.19 4.12
C LEU A 54 -19.31 -6.57 5.50
N VAL A 55 -18.53 -6.95 6.49
CA VAL A 55 -18.55 -6.32 7.83
C VAL A 55 -17.30 -5.47 8.04
N SER A 56 -17.47 -4.31 8.68
CA SER A 56 -16.40 -3.40 9.08
C SER A 56 -16.60 -2.96 10.53
N SER A 57 -15.51 -2.63 11.22
CA SER A 57 -15.59 -1.94 12.52
C SER A 57 -15.58 -0.43 12.34
N GLY A 58 -14.92 0.08 11.31
CA GLY A 58 -14.83 1.48 10.94
C GLY A 58 -15.71 1.87 9.76
N ASP A 59 -15.61 3.13 9.39
CA ASP A 59 -16.30 3.80 8.28
C ASP A 59 -15.25 4.39 7.30
N VAL A 60 -15.69 4.87 6.16
CA VAL A 60 -14.93 5.63 5.15
C VAL A 60 -14.79 7.12 5.53
N ASP A 61 -14.49 7.43 6.77
CA ASP A 61 -14.33 8.80 7.31
C ASP A 61 -15.49 9.76 6.97
N ASN A 62 -16.71 9.23 6.84
CA ASN A 62 -17.91 9.94 6.40
C ASN A 62 -17.81 10.54 4.98
N ASN A 63 -16.91 10.04 4.13
CA ASN A 63 -16.68 10.58 2.80
C ASN A 63 -16.42 9.46 1.77
N LEU A 64 -17.16 9.49 0.65
CA LEU A 64 -17.03 8.54 -0.47
C LEU A 64 -16.34 9.17 -1.70
N ASP A 65 -15.79 10.38 -1.59
CA ASP A 65 -15.13 11.08 -2.69
C ASP A 65 -13.77 10.43 -2.99
N PRO A 66 -13.51 9.91 -4.20
CA PRO A 66 -12.23 9.30 -4.55
C PRO A 66 -11.04 10.26 -4.46
N GLY A 67 -11.28 11.57 -4.57
CA GLY A 67 -10.26 12.60 -4.34
C GLY A 67 -9.87 12.72 -2.85
N TYR A 68 -10.72 12.31 -1.92
CA TYR A 68 -10.45 12.28 -0.49
C TYR A 68 -9.85 10.96 0.00
N SER A 69 -10.07 9.87 -0.74
CA SER A 69 -9.68 8.51 -0.34
C SER A 69 -8.20 8.41 0.04
N TYR A 70 -7.93 7.91 1.25
CA TYR A 70 -6.58 7.78 1.79
C TYR A 70 -6.33 6.44 2.46
N TYR A 71 -7.36 5.83 3.05
CA TYR A 71 -7.24 4.58 3.80
C TYR A 71 -7.49 3.36 2.91
N GLN A 72 -6.91 2.22 3.31
CA GLN A 72 -7.06 0.96 2.57
C GLN A 72 -8.52 0.54 2.35
N PHE A 73 -9.42 0.89 3.27
CA PHE A 73 -10.84 0.56 3.12
C PHE A 73 -11.50 1.33 1.97
N ASP A 74 -11.18 2.62 1.83
CA ASP A 74 -11.66 3.44 0.73
C ASP A 74 -11.26 2.79 -0.60
N PHE A 75 -9.99 2.38 -0.73
CA PHE A 75 -9.46 1.77 -1.96
C PHE A 75 -10.16 0.45 -2.32
N VAL A 76 -10.59 -0.36 -1.34
CA VAL A 76 -11.37 -1.58 -1.61
C VAL A 76 -12.71 -1.24 -2.26
N LEU A 77 -13.36 -0.17 -1.81
CA LEU A 77 -14.63 0.30 -2.41
C LEU A 77 -14.39 0.99 -3.74
N ASP A 78 -13.39 1.86 -3.83
CA ASP A 78 -13.06 2.62 -5.05
C ASP A 78 -12.73 1.69 -6.22
N ASN A 79 -12.02 0.58 -6.00
CA ASN A 79 -11.74 -0.43 -7.03
C ASN A 79 -13.00 -1.06 -7.63
N ALA A 80 -14.12 -1.10 -6.89
CA ALA A 80 -15.39 -1.59 -7.38
C ALA A 80 -16.25 -0.47 -8.01
N LEU A 81 -16.11 0.75 -7.51
CA LEU A 81 -16.92 1.91 -7.91
C LEU A 81 -16.32 2.64 -9.10
N HIS A 82 -15.01 2.77 -9.18
CA HIS A 82 -14.32 3.65 -10.12
C HIS A 82 -13.41 2.89 -11.08
N ARG A 83 -13.08 3.56 -12.18
CA ARG A 83 -12.03 3.17 -13.11
C ARG A 83 -10.98 4.28 -13.12
N THR A 84 -9.83 4.00 -12.55
CA THR A 84 -8.64 4.84 -12.65
C THR A 84 -7.97 4.66 -14.00
N LEU A 85 -6.97 5.46 -14.35
CA LEU A 85 -6.24 5.28 -15.62
C LEU A 85 -5.54 3.92 -15.67
N PHE A 86 -4.92 3.52 -14.57
CA PHE A 86 -4.31 2.20 -14.38
C PHE A 86 -4.84 1.59 -13.09
N THR A 87 -4.77 0.27 -12.96
CA THR A 87 -5.20 -0.45 -11.76
C THR A 87 -4.41 -1.75 -11.62
N TYR A 88 -4.38 -2.30 -10.40
CA TYR A 88 -3.83 -3.62 -10.16
C TYR A 88 -4.94 -4.67 -10.29
N LYS A 89 -4.83 -5.55 -11.30
CA LYS A 89 -5.67 -6.75 -11.37
C LYS A 89 -5.30 -7.70 -10.23
N PRO A 90 -6.16 -8.67 -9.87
CA PRO A 90 -5.87 -9.57 -8.75
C PRO A 90 -4.50 -10.25 -8.78
N ASP A 91 -3.97 -10.53 -9.98
CA ASP A 91 -2.67 -11.18 -10.15
C ASP A 91 -1.49 -10.22 -10.33
N ASP A 92 -1.74 -8.93 -10.52
CA ASP A 92 -0.69 -7.91 -10.65
C ASP A 92 0.03 -7.71 -9.30
N THR A 93 1.33 -7.49 -9.35
CA THR A 93 2.16 -7.31 -8.14
C THR A 93 2.85 -5.96 -8.10
N THR A 94 3.69 -5.66 -9.12
CA THR A 94 4.54 -4.46 -9.14
C THR A 94 4.18 -3.46 -10.22
N GLN A 95 3.48 -3.91 -11.28
CA GLN A 95 3.10 -3.05 -12.41
C GLN A 95 1.59 -3.00 -12.55
N PRO A 96 0.97 -1.81 -12.52
CA PRO A 96 -0.45 -1.70 -12.76
C PRO A 96 -0.78 -1.91 -14.24
N SER A 97 -1.92 -2.54 -14.50
CA SER A 97 -2.48 -2.75 -15.83
C SER A 97 -3.28 -1.53 -16.31
N PRO A 98 -3.34 -1.23 -17.62
CA PRO A 98 -4.26 -0.25 -18.16
C PRO A 98 -5.72 -0.59 -17.82
N ASP A 99 -6.48 0.39 -17.26
CA ASP A 99 -7.92 0.25 -16.98
C ASP A 99 -8.74 1.21 -17.84
N LEU A 100 -8.90 2.47 -17.43
CA LEU A 100 -9.48 3.51 -18.28
C LEU A 100 -8.52 3.88 -19.42
N ALA A 101 -7.21 3.78 -19.21
CA ALA A 101 -6.22 3.87 -20.26
C ALA A 101 -6.41 2.75 -21.29
N ALA A 102 -6.34 3.09 -22.59
CA ALA A 102 -6.47 2.14 -23.70
C ALA A 102 -5.21 1.30 -23.90
N ALA A 103 -4.06 1.79 -23.45
CA ALA A 103 -2.73 1.18 -23.57
C ALA A 103 -1.81 1.70 -22.44
N PRO A 104 -0.60 1.13 -22.27
CA PRO A 104 0.43 1.72 -21.42
C PRO A 104 0.70 3.18 -21.77
N ALA A 105 1.02 3.99 -20.78
CA ALA A 105 1.38 5.40 -20.98
C ALA A 105 2.64 5.52 -21.85
N GLN A 106 2.67 6.53 -22.72
CA GLN A 106 3.84 6.85 -23.52
C GLN A 106 4.66 7.94 -22.80
N ILE A 107 5.96 7.72 -22.71
CA ILE A 107 6.91 8.67 -22.11
C ILE A 107 7.75 9.27 -23.23
N SER A 108 7.88 10.60 -23.24
CA SER A 108 8.74 11.35 -24.16
C SER A 108 9.51 12.45 -23.42
N ASP A 109 10.29 13.25 -24.16
CA ASP A 109 11.10 14.36 -23.64
C ASP A 109 11.97 13.96 -22.44
N GLY A 110 12.59 12.78 -22.52
CA GLY A 110 13.46 12.28 -21.45
C GLY A 110 12.73 12.10 -20.10
N GLY A 111 11.44 11.79 -20.09
CA GLY A 111 10.64 11.57 -18.87
C GLY A 111 9.88 12.79 -18.39
N LYS A 112 9.81 13.85 -19.19
CA LYS A 112 9.08 15.08 -18.85
C LYS A 112 7.71 15.20 -19.48
N THR A 113 7.34 14.26 -20.39
CA THR A 113 6.02 14.24 -21.00
C THR A 113 5.44 12.83 -20.90
N VAL A 114 4.22 12.74 -20.36
CA VAL A 114 3.43 11.51 -20.25
C VAL A 114 2.17 11.67 -21.08
N THR A 115 1.94 10.75 -22.03
CA THR A 115 0.71 10.73 -22.85
C THR A 115 -0.08 9.47 -22.57
N VAL A 116 -1.36 9.62 -22.25
CA VAL A 116 -2.30 8.52 -22.02
C VAL A 116 -3.47 8.62 -22.97
N LYS A 117 -3.78 7.53 -23.67
CA LYS A 117 -5.01 7.39 -24.46
C LYS A 117 -6.10 6.76 -23.60
N ILE A 118 -7.28 7.37 -23.59
CA ILE A 118 -8.44 6.95 -22.79
C ILE A 118 -9.37 6.11 -23.66
N LYS A 119 -9.90 5.01 -23.11
CA LYS A 119 -10.88 4.14 -23.75
C LYS A 119 -12.17 4.92 -24.07
N THR A 120 -12.74 4.63 -25.23
CA THR A 120 -14.07 5.08 -25.61
C THR A 120 -15.17 4.20 -25.02
N GLY A 121 -16.40 4.69 -24.95
CA GLY A 121 -17.57 3.91 -24.53
C GLY A 121 -17.79 3.80 -23.02
N VAL A 122 -16.81 4.18 -22.19
CA VAL A 122 -16.98 4.24 -20.73
C VAL A 122 -17.87 5.41 -20.37
N LYS A 123 -18.89 5.17 -19.54
CA LYS A 123 -19.87 6.19 -19.13
C LYS A 123 -19.94 6.35 -17.62
N PHE A 124 -20.29 7.56 -17.17
CA PHE A 124 -20.65 7.79 -15.79
C PHE A 124 -22.01 7.14 -15.44
N SER A 125 -22.16 6.75 -14.19
CA SER A 125 -23.42 6.29 -13.62
C SER A 125 -24.47 7.42 -13.63
N PRO A 126 -25.78 7.10 -13.47
CA PRO A 126 -26.80 8.12 -13.27
C PRO A 126 -26.46 9.05 -12.08
N PRO A 127 -26.79 10.34 -12.15
CA PRO A 127 -27.65 10.98 -13.19
C PRO A 127 -26.87 11.53 -14.40
N VAL A 128 -25.56 11.42 -14.45
CA VAL A 128 -24.71 12.04 -15.49
C VAL A 128 -24.86 11.34 -16.84
N ASN A 129 -24.75 10.02 -16.89
CA ASN A 129 -25.03 9.16 -18.07
C ASN A 129 -24.17 9.41 -19.33
N ARG A 130 -23.36 10.47 -19.41
CA ARG A 130 -22.51 10.77 -20.56
C ARG A 130 -21.20 9.97 -20.54
N ALA A 131 -20.55 9.91 -21.68
CA ALA A 131 -19.23 9.32 -21.83
C ALA A 131 -18.16 10.09 -21.04
N VAL A 132 -17.16 9.36 -20.57
CA VAL A 132 -15.93 9.89 -19.96
C VAL A 132 -15.03 10.47 -21.05
N THR A 133 -14.37 11.58 -20.75
CA THR A 133 -13.38 12.24 -21.60
C THR A 133 -12.09 12.52 -20.83
N SER A 134 -11.03 12.88 -21.55
CA SER A 134 -9.76 13.31 -20.94
C SER A 134 -9.91 14.54 -20.03
N ALA A 135 -10.87 15.43 -20.33
CA ALA A 135 -11.17 16.59 -19.49
C ALA A 135 -11.69 16.21 -18.10
N ASP A 136 -12.40 15.07 -17.96
CA ASP A 136 -12.89 14.59 -16.67
C ASP A 136 -11.75 14.06 -15.79
N VAL A 137 -10.72 13.49 -16.40
CA VAL A 137 -9.48 13.07 -15.69
C VAL A 137 -8.65 14.30 -15.30
N LYS A 138 -8.48 15.26 -16.22
CA LYS A 138 -7.82 16.54 -15.91
C LYS A 138 -8.49 17.19 -14.70
N TYR A 139 -9.81 17.31 -14.72
CA TYR A 139 -10.54 17.92 -13.61
C TYR A 139 -10.36 17.15 -12.30
N ALA A 140 -10.37 15.82 -12.31
CA ALA A 140 -10.10 15.01 -11.12
C ALA A 140 -8.72 15.33 -10.53
N MET A 141 -7.66 15.34 -11.35
CA MET A 141 -6.30 15.67 -10.90
C MET A 141 -6.18 17.13 -10.41
N GLU A 142 -6.91 18.06 -11.00
CA GLU A 142 -6.97 19.44 -10.53
C GLU A 142 -7.70 19.56 -9.19
N ARG A 143 -8.79 18.80 -8.98
CA ARG A 143 -9.51 18.74 -7.71
C ARG A 143 -8.64 18.27 -6.56
N ASP A 144 -7.65 17.40 -6.80
CA ASP A 144 -6.73 16.92 -5.76
C ASP A 144 -5.93 18.05 -5.10
N PHE A 145 -5.72 19.18 -5.79
CA PHE A 145 -5.09 20.38 -5.21
C PHE A 145 -6.09 21.33 -4.54
N ASN A 146 -7.41 21.07 -4.64
CA ASN A 146 -8.41 21.91 -3.97
C ASN A 146 -8.45 21.56 -2.46
N PRO A 147 -8.17 22.51 -1.55
CA PRO A 147 -8.22 22.25 -0.12
C PRO A 147 -9.57 21.73 0.38
N ALA A 148 -10.66 22.06 -0.30
CA ALA A 148 -12.00 21.57 0.04
C ALA A 148 -12.15 20.06 -0.16
N VAL A 149 -11.40 19.45 -1.09
CA VAL A 149 -11.38 18.00 -1.34
C VAL A 149 -10.57 17.27 -0.28
N GLY A 150 -9.43 17.86 0.17
CA GLY A 150 -8.62 17.30 1.24
C GLY A 150 -7.73 16.13 0.81
N ASN A 151 -7.31 16.09 -0.46
CA ASN A 151 -6.46 15.02 -0.99
C ASN A 151 -5.09 14.97 -0.30
N GLY A 152 -4.65 13.76 0.09
CA GLY A 152 -3.37 13.53 0.77
C GLY A 152 -2.17 13.34 -0.16
N TYR A 153 -2.38 13.18 -1.48
CA TYR A 153 -1.36 12.72 -2.43
C TYR A 153 -0.90 13.78 -3.43
N ALA A 154 -1.70 14.84 -3.65
CA ALA A 154 -1.49 15.82 -4.71
C ALA A 154 -0.08 16.41 -4.71
N GLY A 155 0.41 16.84 -3.55
CA GLY A 155 1.76 17.43 -3.40
C GLY A 155 2.88 16.44 -3.67
N ALA A 156 2.69 15.18 -3.29
CA ALA A 156 3.70 14.12 -3.41
C ALA A 156 3.85 13.62 -4.85
N TYR A 157 2.74 13.46 -5.59
CA TYR A 157 2.75 12.78 -6.89
C TYR A 157 2.45 13.69 -8.07
N TRP A 158 1.71 14.78 -7.87
CA TRP A 158 1.37 15.75 -8.92
C TRP A 158 2.17 17.05 -8.84
N GLY A 159 3.01 17.22 -7.80
CA GLY A 159 3.75 18.46 -7.53
C GLY A 159 4.77 18.86 -8.60
N ASP A 160 5.24 17.92 -9.42
CA ASP A 160 6.12 18.16 -10.56
C ASP A 160 5.39 18.51 -11.87
N ILE A 161 4.05 18.44 -11.90
CA ILE A 161 3.28 18.86 -13.09
C ILE A 161 3.42 20.37 -13.25
N ILE A 162 3.78 20.82 -14.45
CA ILE A 162 3.94 22.25 -14.75
C ILE A 162 2.63 22.99 -14.47
N GLY A 163 2.68 24.04 -13.68
CA GLY A 163 1.51 24.83 -13.29
C GLY A 163 0.78 24.33 -12.03
N SER A 164 1.14 23.19 -11.44
CA SER A 164 0.52 22.66 -10.21
C SER A 164 0.69 23.61 -9.01
N LYS A 165 1.90 24.14 -8.78
CA LYS A 165 2.19 25.04 -7.66
C LYS A 165 1.42 26.37 -7.72
N PRO A 166 1.39 27.15 -8.83
CA PRO A 166 0.55 28.32 -8.93
C PRO A 166 -0.95 28.00 -8.84
N TYR A 167 -1.40 26.84 -9.36
CA TYR A 167 -2.78 26.41 -9.21
C TYR A 167 -3.15 26.14 -7.73
N ALA A 168 -2.35 25.35 -7.03
CA ALA A 168 -2.52 25.07 -5.59
C ALA A 168 -2.50 26.35 -4.72
N ALA A 169 -1.76 27.37 -5.16
CA ALA A 169 -1.70 28.68 -4.49
C ALA A 169 -2.87 29.63 -4.90
N GLY A 170 -3.84 29.17 -5.69
CA GLY A 170 -4.95 29.99 -6.19
C GLY A 170 -4.56 31.08 -7.18
N LYS A 171 -3.33 31.00 -7.76
CA LYS A 171 -2.80 32.00 -8.72
C LYS A 171 -3.01 31.62 -10.18
N ALA A 172 -3.54 30.43 -10.45
CA ALA A 172 -3.89 29.95 -11.78
C ALA A 172 -5.29 29.30 -11.72
N LYS A 173 -6.01 29.32 -12.87
CA LYS A 173 -7.36 28.75 -12.99
C LYS A 173 -7.34 27.26 -13.37
N GLU A 174 -6.21 26.78 -13.87
CA GLU A 174 -5.98 25.40 -14.32
C GLU A 174 -4.50 25.02 -14.16
N ILE A 175 -4.22 23.74 -14.20
CA ILE A 175 -2.85 23.21 -14.23
C ILE A 175 -2.41 23.16 -15.71
N SER A 176 -1.62 24.15 -16.14
CA SER A 176 -1.21 24.33 -17.54
C SER A 176 -0.46 23.13 -18.13
N GLY A 177 0.19 22.33 -17.29
CA GLY A 177 0.89 21.09 -17.69
C GLY A 177 -0.03 19.91 -17.97
N ILE A 178 -1.34 20.00 -17.68
CA ILE A 178 -2.30 18.95 -18.02
C ILE A 178 -3.12 19.42 -19.24
N GLN A 179 -2.90 18.77 -20.38
CA GLN A 179 -3.55 19.11 -21.64
C GLN A 179 -4.48 17.99 -22.10
N THR A 180 -5.59 18.38 -22.70
CA THR A 180 -6.62 17.48 -23.25
C THR A 180 -6.92 17.90 -24.69
N PRO A 181 -5.99 17.61 -25.64
CA PRO A 181 -6.09 18.09 -27.03
C PRO A 181 -7.29 17.49 -27.77
N ASP A 182 -7.79 16.37 -27.33
CA ASP A 182 -9.01 15.72 -27.79
C ASP A 182 -9.66 14.92 -26.64
N PRO A 183 -10.93 14.48 -26.78
CA PRO A 183 -11.63 13.78 -25.69
C PRO A 183 -10.98 12.48 -25.21
N GLN A 184 -10.07 11.88 -25.94
CA GLN A 184 -9.41 10.61 -25.63
C GLN A 184 -7.94 10.74 -25.29
N THR A 185 -7.37 11.96 -25.35
CA THR A 185 -5.93 12.15 -25.12
C THR A 185 -5.68 13.04 -23.90
N LEU A 186 -4.95 12.51 -22.94
CA LEU A 186 -4.39 13.25 -21.80
C LEU A 186 -2.88 13.38 -22.02
N VAL A 187 -2.35 14.61 -21.95
CA VAL A 187 -0.91 14.90 -22.00
C VAL A 187 -0.51 15.63 -20.74
N ILE A 188 0.51 15.13 -20.05
CA ILE A 188 1.03 15.72 -18.81
C ILE A 188 2.48 16.12 -19.01
N HIS A 189 2.78 17.41 -18.79
CA HIS A 189 4.11 17.99 -18.86
C HIS A 189 4.68 18.21 -17.45
N LEU A 190 5.90 17.73 -17.23
CA LEU A 190 6.58 17.71 -15.94
C LEU A 190 7.78 18.66 -15.94
N ALA A 191 8.00 19.34 -14.83
CA ALA A 191 9.18 20.18 -14.59
C ALA A 191 10.45 19.34 -14.41
N ARG A 192 10.31 18.14 -13.84
CA ARG A 192 11.38 17.15 -13.63
C ARG A 192 11.03 15.86 -14.37
N PRO A 193 12.00 14.99 -14.73
CA PRO A 193 11.72 13.72 -15.43
C PRO A 193 11.18 12.64 -14.48
N THR A 194 10.05 12.90 -13.83
CA THR A 194 9.42 12.03 -12.82
C THR A 194 8.23 11.23 -13.37
N ALA A 195 8.22 10.96 -14.67
CA ALA A 195 7.14 10.21 -15.34
C ALA A 195 6.82 8.87 -14.68
N ALA A 196 7.82 8.14 -14.17
CA ALA A 196 7.60 6.85 -13.50
C ALA A 196 6.72 6.99 -12.26
N ILE A 197 6.92 8.04 -11.44
CA ILE A 197 6.12 8.33 -10.26
C ILE A 197 4.68 8.70 -10.66
N VAL A 198 4.55 9.61 -11.62
CA VAL A 198 3.23 10.07 -12.11
C VAL A 198 2.41 8.91 -12.66
N ILE A 199 3.02 8.02 -13.45
CA ILE A 199 2.35 6.85 -14.00
C ILE A 199 1.95 5.86 -12.91
N GLY A 200 2.82 5.59 -11.93
CA GLY A 200 2.49 4.75 -10.78
C GLY A 200 1.29 5.29 -10.00
N ALA A 201 1.30 6.59 -9.73
CA ALA A 201 0.23 7.27 -9.02
C ALA A 201 -1.10 7.35 -9.79
N MET A 202 -1.10 7.11 -11.11
CA MET A 202 -2.35 7.01 -11.91
C MET A 202 -3.21 5.78 -11.54
N ALA A 203 -2.74 4.90 -10.67
CA ALA A 203 -3.54 3.84 -10.08
C ALA A 203 -4.31 4.29 -8.81
N LEU A 204 -4.00 5.46 -8.27
CA LEU A 204 -4.67 5.99 -7.08
C LEU A 204 -6.07 6.55 -7.40
N PRO A 205 -7.02 6.45 -6.45
CA PRO A 205 -8.41 6.87 -6.65
C PRO A 205 -8.58 8.32 -7.13
N GLY A 206 -7.72 9.25 -6.73
CA GLY A 206 -7.74 10.64 -7.17
C GLY A 206 -7.67 10.85 -8.69
N THR A 207 -7.24 9.84 -9.47
CA THR A 207 -7.29 9.89 -10.94
C THR A 207 -8.57 9.32 -11.57
N ALA A 208 -9.51 8.82 -10.75
CA ALA A 208 -10.82 8.44 -11.24
C ALA A 208 -11.54 9.66 -11.85
N PRO A 209 -12.08 9.56 -13.07
CA PRO A 209 -12.65 10.71 -13.75
C PRO A 209 -13.83 11.31 -12.98
N VAL A 210 -13.87 12.63 -12.90
CA VAL A 210 -14.93 13.40 -12.24
C VAL A 210 -15.55 14.36 -13.25
N PRO A 211 -16.88 14.30 -13.49
CA PRO A 211 -17.53 15.16 -14.47
C PRO A 211 -17.67 16.60 -13.94
N GLN A 212 -16.84 17.52 -14.45
CA GLN A 212 -16.78 18.92 -13.98
C GLN A 212 -18.14 19.63 -14.04
N ASP A 213 -18.88 19.44 -15.11
CA ASP A 213 -20.20 20.02 -15.34
C ASP A 213 -21.23 19.65 -14.26
N TYR A 214 -21.04 18.48 -13.64
CA TYR A 214 -21.87 18.00 -12.55
C TYR A 214 -21.27 18.31 -11.17
N ALA A 215 -19.96 18.07 -10.99
CA ALA A 215 -19.28 18.03 -9.70
C ALA A 215 -18.86 19.40 -9.15
N ALA A 216 -18.52 20.38 -10.02
CA ALA A 216 -17.92 21.64 -9.59
C ALA A 216 -18.79 22.46 -8.60
N LYS A 217 -20.09 22.28 -8.61
CA LYS A 217 -21.00 22.93 -7.67
C LYS A 217 -20.86 22.40 -6.23
N PHE A 218 -20.37 21.16 -6.08
CA PHE A 218 -20.19 20.51 -4.78
C PHE A 218 -18.82 20.78 -4.14
N ASP A 219 -17.86 21.29 -4.91
CA ASP A 219 -16.50 21.63 -4.45
C ASP A 219 -16.38 23.07 -3.94
N LYS A 220 -17.52 23.73 -3.71
CA LYS A 220 -17.58 25.10 -3.20
C LYS A 220 -17.69 25.08 -1.66
N GLY A 221 -16.88 25.92 -0.99
CA GLY A 221 -16.90 26.02 0.47
C GLY A 221 -15.68 25.43 1.13
N ALA A 222 -15.75 25.21 2.44
CA ALA A 222 -14.64 24.70 3.25
C ALA A 222 -14.35 23.21 3.00
N HIS A 223 -15.38 22.43 2.65
CA HIS A 223 -15.28 21.00 2.35
C HIS A 223 -16.13 20.66 1.15
N SER A 224 -15.63 19.76 0.29
CA SER A 224 -16.40 19.20 -0.80
C SER A 224 -17.54 18.34 -0.26
N THR A 225 -18.69 18.45 -0.93
CA THR A 225 -19.85 17.58 -0.67
C THR A 225 -20.08 16.59 -1.83
N TYR A 226 -19.12 16.47 -2.75
CA TYR A 226 -19.22 15.58 -3.91
C TYR A 226 -19.41 14.11 -3.50
N GLY A 227 -18.78 13.65 -2.41
CA GLY A 227 -18.99 12.31 -1.88
C GLY A 227 -20.45 11.97 -1.52
N GLN A 228 -21.33 12.99 -1.32
CA GLN A 228 -22.76 12.81 -1.12
C GLN A 228 -23.56 12.77 -2.44
N HIS A 229 -22.89 13.00 -3.56
CA HIS A 229 -23.45 13.08 -4.92
C HIS A 229 -22.60 12.31 -5.93
N LEU A 230 -21.84 11.34 -5.43
CA LEU A 230 -20.86 10.57 -6.19
C LEU A 230 -21.46 9.93 -7.44
N VAL A 231 -20.79 10.06 -8.58
CA VAL A 231 -21.00 9.27 -9.79
C VAL A 231 -19.77 8.42 -10.10
N THR A 232 -19.99 7.25 -10.65
CA THR A 232 -18.96 6.21 -10.79
C THR A 232 -18.81 5.77 -12.24
N THR A 233 -17.72 5.11 -12.58
CA THR A 233 -17.44 4.60 -13.92
C THR A 233 -17.17 3.09 -13.92
N GLY A 234 -17.09 2.49 -12.74
CA GLY A 234 -16.91 1.05 -12.56
C GLY A 234 -18.21 0.25 -12.65
N PRO A 235 -18.14 -1.07 -12.38
CA PRO A 235 -19.29 -1.96 -12.47
C PRO A 235 -20.38 -1.69 -11.42
N TYR A 236 -20.04 -0.96 -10.37
CA TYR A 236 -20.94 -0.64 -9.28
C TYR A 236 -21.04 0.85 -9.03
N MET A 237 -22.10 1.24 -8.32
CA MET A 237 -22.34 2.59 -7.82
C MET A 237 -22.95 2.54 -6.43
N VAL A 238 -22.71 3.55 -5.62
CA VAL A 238 -23.46 3.69 -4.36
C VAL A 238 -24.90 4.06 -4.70
N GLN A 239 -25.87 3.42 -4.03
CA GLN A 239 -27.26 3.66 -4.29
C GLN A 239 -27.59 5.16 -4.11
N ASN A 240 -28.25 5.76 -5.11
CA ASN A 240 -28.64 7.16 -5.13
C ASN A 240 -30.07 7.35 -5.62
N ASN A 241 -30.58 8.57 -5.51
CA ASN A 241 -31.86 8.96 -6.08
C ASN A 241 -31.69 9.63 -7.48
N ALA A 242 -32.80 9.97 -8.11
CA ALA A 242 -32.81 10.58 -9.47
C ALA A 242 -32.03 11.91 -9.56
N SER A 243 -31.84 12.64 -8.45
CA SER A 243 -31.03 13.87 -8.43
C SER A 243 -29.53 13.61 -8.22
N GLY A 244 -29.14 12.36 -8.05
CA GLY A 244 -27.77 11.95 -7.77
C GLY A 244 -27.37 12.00 -6.29
N LYS A 245 -28.27 12.38 -5.39
CA LYS A 245 -27.98 12.33 -3.95
C LYS A 245 -27.89 10.88 -3.49
N ILE A 246 -26.78 10.55 -2.83
CA ILE A 246 -26.55 9.23 -2.23
C ILE A 246 -27.63 8.96 -1.17
N THR A 247 -28.25 7.79 -1.29
CA THR A 247 -29.25 7.26 -0.33
C THR A 247 -28.80 5.96 0.28
N GLY A 248 -27.80 5.32 -0.29
CA GLY A 248 -27.26 4.06 0.15
C GLY A 248 -26.13 4.16 1.17
N TYR A 249 -25.84 5.33 1.71
CA TYR A 249 -24.81 5.51 2.72
C TYR A 249 -25.37 6.16 3.98
N GLN A 250 -25.19 5.48 5.10
CA GLN A 250 -25.50 5.95 6.45
C GLN A 250 -24.23 5.82 7.29
N PRO A 251 -23.50 6.92 7.52
CA PRO A 251 -22.22 6.90 8.21
C PRO A 251 -22.24 6.12 9.53
N GLY A 252 -21.27 5.24 9.73
CA GLY A 252 -21.15 4.39 10.92
C GLY A 252 -22.17 3.24 11.00
N HIS A 253 -23.01 3.04 9.98
CA HIS A 253 -24.02 1.99 9.95
C HIS A 253 -23.91 1.09 8.73
N ASN A 254 -24.06 1.65 7.52
CA ASN A 254 -23.98 0.82 6.31
C ASN A 254 -23.72 1.62 5.03
N ILE A 255 -23.14 0.89 4.04
CA ILE A 255 -23.05 1.33 2.65
C ILE A 255 -23.75 0.29 1.77
N THR A 256 -24.68 0.75 0.93
CA THR A 256 -25.37 -0.07 -0.07
C THR A 256 -24.86 0.31 -1.46
N ILE A 257 -24.24 -0.67 -2.11
CA ILE A 257 -23.65 -0.57 -3.43
C ILE A 257 -24.45 -1.46 -4.37
N VAL A 258 -24.83 -0.92 -5.54
CA VAL A 258 -25.66 -1.61 -6.55
C VAL A 258 -24.96 -1.58 -7.89
N ARG A 259 -25.42 -2.38 -8.86
CA ARG A 259 -24.88 -2.34 -10.23
C ARG A 259 -25.03 -0.95 -10.83
N ASN A 260 -23.97 -0.50 -11.51
CA ASN A 260 -24.03 0.67 -12.36
C ASN A 260 -24.71 0.29 -13.69
N PRO A 261 -25.91 0.83 -14.01
CA PRO A 261 -26.63 0.47 -15.23
C PRO A 261 -25.93 0.92 -16.52
N ASN A 262 -24.99 1.85 -16.42
CA ASN A 262 -24.23 2.37 -17.55
C ASN A 262 -22.89 1.67 -17.77
N TRP A 263 -22.53 0.71 -16.89
CA TRP A 263 -21.30 -0.03 -17.05
C TRP A 263 -21.40 -1.02 -18.23
N ASP A 264 -20.42 -0.92 -19.10
CA ASP A 264 -20.28 -1.81 -20.26
C ASP A 264 -19.14 -2.81 -20.02
N LYS A 265 -19.53 -4.07 -19.81
CA LYS A 265 -18.60 -5.19 -19.60
C LYS A 265 -17.60 -5.36 -20.75
N SER A 266 -17.95 -4.97 -21.98
CA SER A 266 -17.05 -5.11 -23.14
C SER A 266 -15.83 -4.19 -23.03
N THR A 267 -15.89 -3.13 -22.22
CA THR A 267 -14.81 -2.17 -22.00
C THR A 267 -13.97 -2.47 -20.77
N ASP A 268 -14.39 -3.46 -19.94
CA ASP A 268 -13.82 -3.73 -18.61
C ASP A 268 -13.43 -5.21 -18.46
N PHE A 269 -12.32 -5.47 -17.82
CA PHE A 269 -11.86 -6.82 -17.50
C PHE A 269 -12.56 -7.42 -16.26
N ARG A 270 -13.22 -6.60 -15.41
CA ARG A 270 -13.88 -7.05 -14.19
C ARG A 270 -15.10 -7.90 -14.51
N PRO A 271 -15.26 -9.10 -13.89
CA PRO A 271 -16.44 -9.93 -14.11
C PRO A 271 -17.69 -9.37 -13.43
N ALA A 272 -17.54 -8.66 -12.30
CA ALA A 272 -18.63 -8.08 -11.50
C ALA A 272 -19.75 -9.09 -11.22
N TYR A 273 -19.46 -10.12 -10.43
CA TYR A 273 -20.37 -11.25 -10.26
C TYR A 273 -21.66 -10.92 -9.51
N VAL A 274 -21.58 -10.19 -8.39
CA VAL A 274 -22.75 -9.96 -7.52
C VAL A 274 -23.61 -8.78 -8.01
N ASP A 275 -24.90 -8.78 -7.67
CA ASP A 275 -25.81 -7.67 -8.04
C ASP A 275 -25.73 -6.52 -7.05
N LYS A 276 -25.40 -6.84 -5.80
CA LYS A 276 -25.43 -5.89 -4.69
C LYS A 276 -24.32 -6.21 -3.69
N ILE A 277 -23.74 -5.16 -3.10
CA ILE A 277 -22.80 -5.26 -2.00
C ILE A 277 -23.37 -4.43 -0.85
N ILE A 278 -23.40 -5.03 0.35
CA ILE A 278 -23.81 -4.33 1.57
C ILE A 278 -22.63 -4.38 2.54
N VAL A 279 -22.12 -3.20 2.90
CA VAL A 279 -21.16 -3.04 3.98
C VAL A 279 -21.92 -2.73 5.25
N ASN A 280 -21.71 -3.51 6.31
CA ASN A 280 -22.25 -3.28 7.64
C ASN A 280 -21.11 -2.77 8.53
N GLU A 281 -21.24 -1.56 9.01
CA GLU A 281 -20.24 -0.85 9.81
C GLU A 281 -20.49 -0.97 11.32
N GLY A 282 -19.57 -0.46 12.15
CA GLY A 282 -19.73 -0.43 13.61
C GLY A 282 -19.70 -1.80 14.29
N ASN A 283 -19.11 -2.82 13.67
CA ASN A 283 -19.03 -4.15 14.26
C ASN A 283 -17.83 -4.25 15.23
N ASP A 284 -18.05 -4.89 16.39
CA ASP A 284 -16.93 -5.37 17.19
C ASP A 284 -16.07 -6.33 16.38
N ILE A 285 -14.75 -6.18 16.46
CA ILE A 285 -13.79 -6.94 15.64
C ILE A 285 -13.94 -8.45 15.83
N THR A 286 -14.10 -8.92 17.07
CA THR A 286 -14.21 -10.34 17.38
C THR A 286 -15.56 -10.90 16.92
N VAL A 287 -16.64 -10.16 17.17
CA VAL A 287 -18.00 -10.53 16.77
C VAL A 287 -18.13 -10.56 15.25
N GLY A 288 -17.62 -9.53 14.55
CA GLY A 288 -17.63 -9.47 13.09
C GLY A 288 -16.92 -10.65 12.44
N ASN A 289 -15.72 -10.98 12.92
CA ASN A 289 -14.98 -12.15 12.42
C ASN A 289 -15.71 -13.49 12.70
N ARG A 290 -16.38 -13.63 13.84
CA ARG A 290 -17.20 -14.80 14.13
C ARG A 290 -18.43 -14.91 13.22
N LYS A 291 -19.09 -13.78 12.90
CA LYS A 291 -20.19 -13.75 11.93
C LYS A 291 -19.75 -14.28 10.56
N ILE A 292 -18.51 -13.98 10.14
CA ILE A 292 -17.95 -14.51 8.88
C ILE A 292 -17.75 -16.02 8.97
N LEU A 293 -17.10 -16.53 10.02
CA LEU A 293 -16.84 -17.96 10.20
C LEU A 293 -18.14 -18.79 10.27
N THR A 294 -19.19 -18.26 10.88
CA THR A 294 -20.49 -18.93 11.00
C THR A 294 -21.39 -18.77 9.76
N GLY A 295 -20.99 -17.93 8.80
CA GLY A 295 -21.74 -17.69 7.56
C GLY A 295 -22.86 -16.65 7.68
N GLN A 296 -22.93 -15.91 8.79
CA GLN A 296 -23.86 -14.78 8.97
C GLN A 296 -23.42 -13.52 8.22
N SER A 297 -22.14 -13.41 7.89
CA SER A 297 -21.59 -12.45 6.95
C SER A 297 -20.60 -13.16 6.04
N MET A 298 -20.14 -12.49 4.97
CA MET A 298 -19.35 -13.18 3.93
C MET A 298 -17.87 -12.88 3.99
N ILE A 299 -17.49 -11.60 4.08
CA ILE A 299 -16.12 -11.15 4.22
C ILE A 299 -16.03 -9.97 5.19
N GLY A 300 -14.82 -9.66 5.65
CA GLY A 300 -14.55 -8.51 6.53
C GLY A 300 -13.65 -7.49 5.88
N ASN A 301 -13.82 -6.23 6.24
CA ASN A 301 -12.87 -5.19 5.91
C ASN A 301 -11.53 -5.46 6.59
N GLN A 302 -10.49 -5.71 5.81
CA GLN A 302 -9.17 -6.11 6.32
C GLN A 302 -8.44 -4.99 7.06
N ALA A 303 -8.70 -3.73 6.72
CA ALA A 303 -8.05 -2.58 7.35
C ALA A 303 -8.48 -2.42 8.81
N ASP A 304 -9.78 -2.52 9.09
CA ASP A 304 -10.35 -2.22 10.39
C ASP A 304 -10.83 -3.46 11.15
N LEU A 305 -11.20 -4.52 10.42
CA LEU A 305 -11.68 -5.78 10.99
C LEU A 305 -10.62 -6.89 10.96
N GLN A 306 -9.33 -6.56 11.11
CA GLN A 306 -8.29 -7.57 11.16
C GLN A 306 -8.58 -8.60 12.25
N ALA A 307 -8.67 -9.88 11.86
CA ALA A 307 -9.04 -10.93 12.78
C ALA A 307 -8.06 -11.06 13.94
N PRO A 308 -8.52 -11.13 15.21
CA PRO A 308 -7.65 -11.32 16.35
C PRO A 308 -6.83 -12.60 16.26
N PRO A 309 -5.64 -12.68 16.89
CA PRO A 309 -4.75 -13.85 16.81
C PRO A 309 -5.43 -15.18 17.13
N ALA A 310 -6.31 -15.20 18.13
CA ALA A 310 -7.07 -16.41 18.51
C ALA A 310 -8.02 -16.85 17.39
N VAL A 311 -8.68 -15.90 16.73
CA VAL A 311 -9.59 -16.16 15.61
C VAL A 311 -8.80 -16.62 14.38
N LEU A 312 -7.67 -16.00 14.08
CA LEU A 312 -6.77 -16.43 12.99
C LEU A 312 -6.27 -17.87 13.24
N LYS A 313 -5.84 -18.17 14.46
CA LYS A 313 -5.42 -19.52 14.84
C LYS A 313 -6.57 -20.53 14.67
N GLN A 314 -7.76 -20.19 15.12
CA GLN A 314 -8.94 -21.03 14.94
C GLN A 314 -9.28 -21.23 13.46
N ALA A 315 -9.27 -20.15 12.67
CA ALA A 315 -9.55 -20.22 11.23
C ALA A 315 -8.51 -21.10 10.51
N SER A 316 -7.22 -20.90 10.77
CA SER A 316 -6.15 -21.67 10.12
C SER A 316 -6.10 -23.15 10.48
N THR A 317 -6.69 -23.56 11.61
CA THR A 317 -6.68 -24.97 12.09
C THR A 317 -8.03 -25.67 11.87
N GLN A 318 -9.15 -25.02 12.21
CA GLN A 318 -10.49 -25.62 12.22
C GLN A 318 -11.34 -25.24 10.99
N TYR A 319 -11.12 -24.05 10.42
CA TYR A 319 -11.86 -23.53 9.27
C TYR A 319 -10.94 -23.28 8.06
N LYS A 320 -10.09 -24.26 7.74
CA LYS A 320 -9.03 -24.14 6.72
C LYS A 320 -9.52 -23.66 5.36
N SER A 321 -10.73 -24.07 4.93
CA SER A 321 -11.32 -23.64 3.65
C SER A 321 -11.85 -22.19 3.66
N GLN A 322 -11.92 -21.58 4.82
CA GLN A 322 -12.36 -20.21 5.03
C GLN A 322 -11.18 -19.26 5.38
N PHE A 323 -9.99 -19.81 5.56
CA PHE A 323 -8.79 -19.08 5.91
C PHE A 323 -7.90 -18.88 4.67
N ILE A 324 -7.51 -17.64 4.43
CA ILE A 324 -6.53 -17.26 3.40
C ILE A 324 -5.31 -16.69 4.14
N PRO A 325 -4.12 -17.29 4.01
CA PRO A 325 -2.92 -16.81 4.72
C PRO A 325 -2.50 -15.40 4.28
N GLY A 326 -2.98 -14.92 3.14
CA GLY A 326 -2.66 -13.61 2.57
C GLY A 326 -1.22 -13.51 2.08
N GLY A 327 -0.95 -12.46 1.28
CA GLY A 327 0.37 -12.05 0.84
C GLY A 327 0.93 -10.91 1.70
N PHE A 328 2.10 -10.43 1.35
CA PHE A 328 2.63 -9.19 1.91
C PHE A 328 1.82 -8.01 1.39
N THR A 329 1.51 -7.07 2.30
CA THR A 329 0.67 -5.90 1.97
C THR A 329 1.47 -4.73 1.39
N GLY A 330 2.81 -4.78 1.49
CA GLY A 330 3.66 -3.63 1.19
C GLY A 330 3.88 -2.70 2.39
N ARG A 331 3.41 -3.08 3.58
CA ARG A 331 3.62 -2.32 4.82
C ARG A 331 4.79 -2.87 5.61
N PHE A 332 5.62 -1.96 6.14
CA PHE A 332 6.55 -2.27 7.21
C PHE A 332 6.13 -1.58 8.52
N ARG A 333 6.48 -2.19 9.65
CA ARG A 333 6.30 -1.61 10.99
C ARG A 333 7.64 -1.50 11.69
N TYR A 334 7.82 -0.40 12.41
CA TYR A 334 9.06 -0.18 13.14
C TYR A 334 8.85 0.68 14.39
N ILE A 335 9.83 0.67 15.26
CA ILE A 335 9.96 1.56 16.39
C ILE A 335 10.86 2.70 15.94
N ALA A 336 10.31 3.86 15.65
CA ALA A 336 11.11 5.01 15.23
C ALA A 336 11.92 5.56 16.39
N LEU A 337 13.23 5.79 16.15
CA LEU A 337 14.18 6.39 17.07
C LEU A 337 14.53 7.80 16.55
N ASN A 338 14.15 8.83 17.28
CA ASN A 338 14.31 10.22 16.83
C ASN A 338 15.78 10.62 16.82
N THR A 339 16.37 10.77 15.63
CA THR A 339 17.80 11.06 15.43
C THR A 339 18.21 12.46 15.89
N THR A 340 17.25 13.33 16.23
CA THR A 340 17.51 14.70 16.72
C THR A 340 17.40 14.81 18.24
N VAL A 341 17.04 13.74 18.94
CA VAL A 341 16.85 13.71 20.38
C VAL A 341 17.90 12.81 21.05
N LYS A 342 18.62 13.35 22.04
CA LYS A 342 19.57 12.55 22.83
C LYS A 342 18.86 11.44 23.59
N PRO A 343 19.48 10.25 23.70
CA PRO A 343 20.81 9.89 23.18
C PRO A 343 20.76 9.27 21.77
N PHE A 344 19.62 9.31 21.07
CA PHE A 344 19.43 8.70 19.73
C PHE A 344 20.04 9.51 18.59
N ASP A 345 20.61 10.69 18.84
CA ASP A 345 21.50 11.40 17.93
C ASP A 345 22.79 10.59 17.62
N ASN A 346 23.22 9.73 18.56
CA ASN A 346 24.33 8.80 18.36
C ASN A 346 23.89 7.51 17.66
N ILE A 347 24.41 7.26 16.46
CA ILE A 347 24.06 6.06 15.68
C ILE A 347 24.38 4.74 16.39
N ASN A 348 25.47 4.69 17.20
CA ASN A 348 25.82 3.47 17.94
C ASN A 348 24.80 3.17 19.06
N VAL A 349 24.19 4.20 19.66
CA VAL A 349 23.06 4.00 20.59
C VAL A 349 21.87 3.39 19.86
N ARG A 350 21.54 3.89 18.67
CA ARG A 350 20.43 3.33 17.88
C ARG A 350 20.71 1.89 17.47
N LYS A 351 21.94 1.58 17.01
CA LYS A 351 22.36 0.20 16.68
C LYS A 351 22.30 -0.72 17.89
N ALA A 352 22.68 -0.24 19.08
CA ALA A 352 22.56 -1.00 20.32
C ALA A 352 21.10 -1.35 20.65
N VAL A 353 20.19 -0.38 20.51
CA VAL A 353 18.75 -0.61 20.72
C VAL A 353 18.19 -1.61 19.73
N ILE A 354 18.57 -1.53 18.44
CA ILE A 354 18.14 -2.48 17.40
C ILE A 354 18.65 -3.88 17.71
N ALA A 355 19.94 -4.01 18.02
CA ALA A 355 20.56 -5.29 18.34
C ALA A 355 19.96 -5.96 19.58
N ASN A 356 19.61 -5.18 20.62
CA ASN A 356 19.02 -5.71 21.86
C ASN A 356 17.55 -6.11 21.72
N MET A 357 16.84 -5.67 20.68
CA MET A 357 15.41 -5.83 20.58
C MET A 357 15.01 -7.24 20.17
N ASP A 358 14.19 -7.91 20.96
CA ASP A 358 13.55 -9.17 20.61
C ASP A 358 12.38 -8.89 19.64
N LYS A 359 12.65 -8.98 18.34
CA LYS A 359 11.68 -8.76 17.26
C LYS A 359 10.62 -9.85 17.20
N ASN A 360 10.98 -11.09 17.61
CA ASN A 360 10.02 -12.18 17.75
C ASN A 360 9.00 -11.90 18.87
N ALA A 361 9.44 -11.37 20.01
CA ALA A 361 8.53 -10.95 21.08
C ALA A 361 7.61 -9.81 20.64
N LEU A 362 8.10 -8.81 19.89
CA LEU A 362 7.29 -7.74 19.31
C LEU A 362 6.21 -8.30 18.37
N ARG A 363 6.60 -9.18 17.43
CA ARG A 363 5.69 -9.84 16.51
C ARG A 363 4.64 -10.69 17.23
N LEU A 364 5.07 -11.44 18.26
CA LEU A 364 4.17 -12.27 19.07
C LEU A 364 3.17 -11.40 19.85
N ALA A 365 3.62 -10.30 20.44
CA ALA A 365 2.77 -9.34 21.16
C ALA A 365 1.70 -8.70 20.25
N PHE A 366 2.01 -8.49 18.97
CA PHE A 366 1.10 -7.90 18.00
C PHE A 366 0.09 -8.91 17.42
N GLY A 367 0.47 -10.18 17.21
CA GLY A 367 -0.46 -11.17 16.63
C GLY A 367 0.19 -12.47 16.15
N GLY A 368 1.51 -12.60 16.30
CA GLY A 368 2.27 -13.80 15.99
C GLY A 368 2.65 -13.99 14.52
N PRO A 369 3.12 -15.17 14.14
CA PRO A 369 3.70 -15.40 12.80
C PRO A 369 2.75 -15.30 11.64
N LEU A 370 1.43 -15.45 11.87
CA LEU A 370 0.42 -15.36 10.80
C LEU A 370 0.26 -13.96 10.22
N ILE A 371 0.57 -12.92 11.01
CA ILE A 371 0.36 -11.53 10.60
C ILE A 371 1.54 -10.92 9.83
N GLY A 372 2.67 -11.61 9.71
CA GLY A 372 3.82 -11.09 8.98
C GLY A 372 5.13 -11.79 9.26
N ALA A 373 6.18 -11.29 8.62
CA ALA A 373 7.56 -11.76 8.77
C ALA A 373 8.43 -10.70 9.46
N ILE A 374 9.54 -11.12 10.08
CA ILE A 374 10.53 -10.19 10.61
C ILE A 374 11.30 -9.59 9.44
N PRO A 375 11.40 -8.25 9.35
CA PRO A 375 12.09 -7.58 8.28
C PRO A 375 13.61 -7.63 8.42
N THR A 376 14.28 -7.63 7.27
CA THR A 376 15.73 -7.49 7.16
C THR A 376 16.15 -6.09 6.71
N HIS A 377 15.23 -5.35 6.05
CA HIS A 377 15.38 -3.97 5.58
C HIS A 377 13.99 -3.31 5.43
N PHE A 378 13.89 -2.05 4.97
CA PHE A 378 12.62 -1.31 4.98
C PHE A 378 11.67 -1.70 3.85
N LEU A 379 12.16 -2.02 2.65
CA LEU A 379 11.29 -2.48 1.57
C LEU A 379 10.75 -3.87 1.88
N SER A 380 9.44 -4.06 1.74
CA SER A 380 8.82 -5.38 1.91
C SER A 380 8.74 -6.15 0.57
N PRO A 381 8.59 -7.48 0.59
CA PRO A 381 8.37 -8.24 -0.64
C PRO A 381 7.23 -7.67 -1.49
N GLY A 382 7.44 -7.60 -2.82
CA GLY A 382 6.48 -7.03 -3.78
C GLY A 382 6.63 -5.53 -4.03
N ILE A 383 7.66 -4.89 -3.47
CA ILE A 383 8.04 -3.50 -3.79
C ILE A 383 9.28 -3.51 -4.70
N VAL A 384 9.29 -2.64 -5.71
CA VAL A 384 10.46 -2.45 -6.60
C VAL A 384 11.69 -2.09 -5.76
N GLY A 385 12.80 -2.80 -5.96
CA GLY A 385 14.03 -2.60 -5.18
C GLY A 385 14.23 -3.59 -4.02
N PHE A 386 13.20 -4.38 -3.66
CA PHE A 386 13.29 -5.37 -2.57
C PHE A 386 14.42 -6.38 -2.77
N ASP A 387 14.49 -7.00 -3.95
CA ASP A 387 15.54 -8.00 -4.24
C ASP A 387 16.93 -7.37 -4.28
N GLN A 388 17.03 -6.12 -4.77
CA GLN A 388 18.29 -5.36 -4.86
C GLN A 388 18.80 -4.90 -3.48
N ALA A 389 17.91 -4.77 -2.48
CA ALA A 389 18.25 -4.53 -1.08
C ALA A 389 18.60 -5.83 -0.31
N GLY A 390 18.87 -6.92 -1.01
CA GLY A 390 19.21 -8.22 -0.42
C GLY A 390 18.02 -9.14 -0.17
N GLY A 391 16.81 -8.76 -0.53
CA GLY A 391 15.61 -9.60 -0.42
C GLY A 391 15.34 -10.08 1.01
N LEU A 392 15.03 -11.37 1.18
CA LEU A 392 14.76 -11.93 2.51
C LEU A 392 16.00 -12.01 3.41
N GLN A 393 17.21 -11.96 2.86
CA GLN A 393 18.46 -11.95 3.62
C GLN A 393 18.81 -10.54 4.12
N GLY A 394 18.47 -9.52 3.34
CA GLY A 394 18.80 -8.12 3.63
C GLY A 394 20.29 -7.80 3.52
N PRO A 395 20.70 -6.57 3.88
CA PRO A 395 22.09 -6.14 3.88
C PRO A 395 22.89 -6.81 4.99
N ASP A 396 24.21 -6.95 4.78
CA ASP A 396 25.15 -7.50 5.79
C ASP A 396 25.42 -6.47 6.90
N LEU A 397 24.43 -6.32 7.78
CA LEU A 397 24.47 -5.42 8.95
C LEU A 397 24.22 -6.26 10.22
N ASP A 398 25.23 -6.49 11.02
CA ASP A 398 25.21 -7.37 12.18
C ASP A 398 24.06 -7.07 13.17
N PHE A 399 23.75 -5.78 13.40
CA PHE A 399 22.68 -5.36 14.29
C PHE A 399 21.26 -5.64 13.75
N MET A 400 21.10 -5.96 12.45
CA MET A 400 19.81 -6.33 11.85
C MET A 400 19.48 -7.82 12.03
N HIS A 401 20.48 -8.69 12.15
CA HIS A 401 20.32 -10.15 12.20
C HIS A 401 20.16 -10.69 13.63
N THR A 402 19.44 -9.97 14.48
CA THR A 402 19.25 -10.26 15.91
C THR A 402 17.76 -10.43 16.25
N ASP A 403 17.11 -11.43 15.65
CA ASP A 403 15.64 -11.60 15.75
C ASP A 403 15.12 -11.81 17.18
N ASN A 404 15.94 -12.42 18.06
CA ASN A 404 15.62 -12.63 19.48
C ASN A 404 16.37 -11.67 20.41
N GLY A 405 17.02 -10.64 19.84
CA GLY A 405 17.92 -9.76 20.56
C GLY A 405 19.31 -10.37 20.82
N ASP A 406 20.33 -9.53 20.78
CA ASP A 406 21.72 -9.86 21.12
C ASP A 406 22.26 -8.82 22.11
N PRO A 407 22.15 -9.08 23.45
CA PRO A 407 22.64 -8.17 24.47
C PRO A 407 24.16 -7.96 24.42
N ALA A 408 24.94 -8.95 23.94
CA ALA A 408 26.41 -8.84 23.87
C ALA A 408 26.81 -7.88 22.74
N LEU A 409 26.21 -8.02 21.56
CA LEU A 409 26.38 -7.09 20.45
C LEU A 409 25.89 -5.69 20.82
N ALA A 410 24.73 -5.58 21.48
CA ALA A 410 24.19 -4.30 21.95
C ALA A 410 25.16 -3.60 22.92
N ALA A 411 25.74 -4.35 23.89
CA ALA A 411 26.74 -3.81 24.79
C ALA A 411 28.01 -3.34 24.06
N SER A 412 28.40 -4.02 22.97
CA SER A 412 29.54 -3.60 22.16
C SER A 412 29.26 -2.23 21.47
N TYR A 413 28.06 -2.04 20.96
CA TYR A 413 27.63 -0.76 20.39
C TYR A 413 27.50 0.34 21.44
N MET A 414 27.00 0.01 22.65
CA MET A 414 26.98 1.00 23.75
C MET A 414 28.38 1.45 24.15
N LYS A 415 29.36 0.54 24.17
CA LYS A 415 30.78 0.90 24.39
C LYS A 415 31.31 1.81 23.29
N LYS A 416 31.02 1.51 22.01
CA LYS A 416 31.34 2.39 20.86
C LYS A 416 30.65 3.76 20.96
N ALA A 417 29.50 3.84 21.61
CA ALA A 417 28.76 5.08 21.86
C ALA A 417 29.32 5.91 23.02
N GLY A 418 30.35 5.43 23.71
CA GLY A 418 30.97 6.12 24.85
C GLY A 418 30.44 5.70 26.22
N TYR A 419 29.77 4.54 26.34
CA TYR A 419 29.29 3.96 27.59
C TYR A 419 30.08 2.70 27.94
N PRO A 420 31.20 2.81 28.73
CA PRO A 420 32.13 1.70 28.96
C PRO A 420 31.51 0.48 29.64
N SER A 421 30.45 0.66 30.42
CA SER A 421 29.69 -0.44 31.06
C SER A 421 28.95 -1.32 30.06
N GLY A 422 28.81 -0.87 28.80
CA GLY A 422 27.94 -1.51 27.81
C GLY A 422 26.45 -1.21 28.01
N LYS A 423 26.11 -0.28 28.93
CA LYS A 423 24.75 0.17 29.20
C LYS A 423 24.69 1.68 29.22
N TYR A 424 23.51 2.23 28.91
CA TYR A 424 23.26 3.66 29.04
C TYR A 424 23.35 4.09 30.51
N THR A 425 24.09 5.15 30.76
CA THR A 425 24.32 5.71 32.12
C THR A 425 23.92 7.19 32.20
N GLY A 426 23.24 7.71 31.17
CA GLY A 426 22.72 9.07 31.19
C GLY A 426 21.47 9.19 32.09
N SER A 427 21.18 10.41 32.50
CA SER A 427 20.05 10.74 33.39
C SER A 427 18.77 11.12 32.64
N GLU A 428 18.82 11.23 31.31
CA GLU A 428 17.67 11.63 30.50
C GLU A 428 16.56 10.59 30.52
N THR A 429 15.34 11.04 30.70
CA THR A 429 14.15 10.20 30.55
C THR A 429 13.74 10.15 29.08
N VAL A 430 13.71 8.97 28.51
CA VAL A 430 13.26 8.69 27.15
C VAL A 430 11.74 8.70 27.08
N LEU A 431 11.16 9.72 26.47
CA LEU A 431 9.71 9.74 26.21
C LEU A 431 9.37 8.81 25.04
N MET A 432 8.57 7.78 25.34
CA MET A 432 8.00 6.84 24.36
C MET A 432 6.48 7.06 24.29
N VAL A 433 5.94 7.35 23.10
CA VAL A 433 4.49 7.58 22.91
C VAL A 433 3.92 6.54 21.95
N THR A 434 2.89 5.83 22.40
CA THR A 434 2.24 4.74 21.65
C THR A 434 0.74 4.96 21.47
N ASP A 435 0.16 4.27 20.49
CA ASP A 435 -1.27 4.07 20.35
C ASP A 435 -1.81 3.22 21.52
N SER A 436 -2.94 3.62 22.11
CA SER A 436 -3.59 2.94 23.24
C SER A 436 -4.30 1.62 22.88
N ALA A 437 -4.41 1.27 21.60
CA ALA A 437 -4.95 -0.01 21.15
C ALA A 437 -4.14 -1.18 21.76
N ALA A 438 -4.84 -2.21 22.22
CA ALA A 438 -4.24 -3.27 23.05
C ALA A 438 -3.00 -3.94 22.46
N ALA A 439 -3.01 -4.23 21.16
CA ALA A 439 -1.85 -4.84 20.49
C ALA A 439 -0.65 -3.88 20.41
N GLN A 440 -0.90 -2.61 20.09
CA GLN A 440 0.14 -1.57 20.00
C GLN A 440 0.77 -1.30 21.37
N LYS A 441 -0.06 -1.25 22.41
CA LYS A 441 0.41 -1.05 23.78
C LYS A 441 1.33 -2.20 24.22
N LYS A 442 0.97 -3.46 23.92
CA LYS A 442 1.83 -4.63 24.20
C LYS A 442 3.18 -4.55 23.47
N VAL A 443 3.19 -4.14 22.20
CA VAL A 443 4.43 -3.91 21.45
C VAL A 443 5.30 -2.86 22.15
N ALA A 444 4.71 -1.76 22.58
CA ALA A 444 5.42 -0.69 23.28
C ALA A 444 5.97 -1.14 24.66
N GLU A 445 5.25 -1.99 25.38
CA GLU A 445 5.69 -2.56 26.67
C GLU A 445 6.91 -3.49 26.48
N VAL A 446 6.93 -4.33 25.42
CA VAL A 446 8.11 -5.15 25.05
C VAL A 446 9.29 -4.24 24.70
N ALA A 447 9.08 -3.21 23.90
CA ALA A 447 10.12 -2.25 23.55
C ALA A 447 10.67 -1.52 24.77
N GLN A 448 9.80 -1.07 25.69
CA GLN A 448 10.18 -0.44 26.93
C GLN A 448 11.08 -1.34 27.78
N GLN A 449 10.69 -2.61 27.98
CA GLN A 449 11.49 -3.58 28.75
C GLN A 449 12.86 -3.82 28.13
N SER A 450 12.92 -3.99 26.80
CA SER A 450 14.19 -4.15 26.08
C SER A 450 15.11 -2.94 26.25
N MET A 451 14.58 -1.73 26.17
CA MET A 451 15.37 -0.51 26.37
C MET A 451 15.81 -0.35 27.83
N GLN A 452 14.94 -0.67 28.80
CA GLN A 452 15.29 -0.65 30.23
C GLN A 452 16.42 -1.63 30.56
N SER A 453 16.49 -2.80 29.92
CA SER A 453 17.60 -3.75 30.09
C SER A 453 18.95 -3.20 29.64
N LEU A 454 18.95 -2.23 28.69
CA LEU A 454 20.13 -1.47 28.28
C LEU A 454 20.42 -0.26 29.18
N GLY A 455 19.64 -0.03 30.24
CA GLY A 455 19.87 1.04 31.21
C GLY A 455 19.11 2.34 30.93
N PHE A 456 18.21 2.39 29.94
CA PHE A 456 17.41 3.59 29.66
C PHE A 456 16.30 3.79 30.69
N HIS A 457 16.07 5.03 31.08
CA HIS A 457 14.88 5.43 31.84
C HIS A 457 13.76 5.77 30.85
N VAL A 458 12.80 4.85 30.65
CA VAL A 458 11.74 5.01 29.63
C VAL A 458 10.41 5.36 30.27
N SER A 459 9.85 6.53 29.90
CA SER A 459 8.50 6.95 30.24
C SER A 459 7.56 6.60 29.09
N LEU A 460 6.74 5.56 29.26
CA LEU A 460 5.74 5.14 28.27
C LEU A 460 4.42 5.88 28.47
N ARG A 461 3.94 6.52 27.41
CA ARG A 461 2.64 7.19 27.36
C ARG A 461 1.78 6.59 26.26
N ALA A 462 0.66 5.97 26.61
CA ALA A 462 -0.35 5.49 25.68
C ALA A 462 -1.45 6.55 25.49
N VAL A 463 -1.76 6.87 24.24
CA VAL A 463 -2.80 7.85 23.87
C VAL A 463 -3.61 7.28 22.70
N GLU A 464 -4.76 7.87 22.44
CA GLU A 464 -5.54 7.54 21.25
C GLU A 464 -4.69 7.79 19.96
N ARG A 465 -4.90 6.97 18.92
CA ARG A 465 -4.06 6.94 17.70
C ARG A 465 -3.94 8.30 16.99
N SER A 466 -5.06 8.98 16.79
CA SER A 466 -5.03 10.30 16.14
C SER A 466 -4.24 11.31 16.96
N THR A 467 -4.36 11.26 18.29
CA THR A 467 -3.59 12.07 19.22
C THR A 467 -2.10 11.73 19.18
N MET A 468 -1.73 10.43 19.08
CA MET A 468 -0.34 10.00 18.95
C MET A 468 0.32 10.67 17.75
N TYR A 469 -0.34 10.69 16.60
CA TYR A 469 0.20 11.35 15.40
C TYR A 469 0.10 12.88 15.51
N SER A 470 -1.09 13.44 15.74
CA SER A 470 -1.33 14.88 15.60
C SER A 470 -0.70 15.75 16.70
N LYS A 471 -0.35 15.16 17.86
CA LYS A 471 0.25 15.91 18.99
C LYS A 471 1.68 15.49 19.33
N PHE A 472 2.12 14.30 18.87
CA PHE A 472 3.38 13.71 19.31
C PHE A 472 4.26 13.26 18.13
N CYS A 473 4.05 12.06 17.60
CA CYS A 473 4.99 11.41 16.67
C CYS A 473 5.13 12.15 15.33
N SER A 474 4.07 12.74 14.80
CA SER A 474 4.13 13.52 13.55
C SER A 474 4.34 15.03 13.76
N VAL A 475 4.78 15.43 14.96
CA VAL A 475 5.06 16.82 15.32
C VAL A 475 6.51 16.94 15.81
N PRO A 476 7.48 17.30 14.95
CA PRO A 476 8.90 17.39 15.31
C PRO A 476 9.18 18.22 16.57
N LYS A 477 8.44 19.31 16.75
CA LYS A 477 8.55 20.20 17.93
C LYS A 477 8.21 19.49 19.25
N ALA A 478 7.45 18.38 19.22
CA ALA A 478 7.11 17.60 20.43
C ALA A 478 8.31 16.81 20.97
N LYS A 479 9.39 16.67 20.22
CA LYS A 479 10.65 16.01 20.61
C LYS A 479 10.44 14.63 21.25
N VAL A 480 9.46 13.85 20.75
CA VAL A 480 9.26 12.47 21.17
C VAL A 480 10.49 11.67 20.78
N ALA A 481 11.09 10.96 21.72
CA ALA A 481 12.31 10.22 21.50
C ALA A 481 12.04 8.88 20.78
N VAL A 482 10.92 8.21 21.09
CA VAL A 482 10.58 6.89 20.57
C VAL A 482 9.09 6.81 20.22
N CYS A 483 8.79 6.40 18.98
CA CYS A 483 7.43 6.12 18.51
C CYS A 483 7.31 4.64 18.11
N PRO A 484 6.84 3.74 19.00
CA PRO A 484 6.90 2.30 18.78
C PRO A 484 5.79 1.75 17.89
N SER A 485 4.74 2.53 17.63
CA SER A 485 3.53 2.07 16.92
C SER A 485 3.40 2.67 15.52
N VAL A 486 4.53 3.00 14.87
CA VAL A 486 4.53 3.58 13.54
C VAL A 486 4.83 2.53 12.46
N GLY A 487 4.46 2.85 11.23
CA GLY A 487 4.69 2.02 10.07
C GLY A 487 4.15 2.70 8.82
N TRP A 488 4.62 2.28 7.66
CA TRP A 488 4.21 2.87 6.40
C TRP A 488 3.71 1.79 5.45
N LEU A 489 2.61 2.06 4.77
CA LEU A 489 2.08 1.25 3.67
C LEU A 489 2.46 1.94 2.37
N LYS A 490 2.93 1.18 1.39
CA LYS A 490 3.15 1.74 0.04
C LYS A 490 1.84 2.28 -0.54
N ASP A 491 1.92 3.35 -1.30
CA ASP A 491 0.77 3.90 -2.03
C ASP A 491 0.58 3.18 -3.38
N PHE A 492 1.68 2.77 -4.01
CA PHE A 492 1.76 1.85 -5.14
C PHE A 492 3.11 1.11 -5.08
N ALA A 493 3.33 0.11 -5.95
CA ALA A 493 4.44 -0.83 -5.83
C ALA A 493 5.82 -0.24 -6.24
N ASP A 494 6.14 0.97 -5.80
CA ASP A 494 7.43 1.64 -6.02
C ASP A 494 8.07 2.02 -4.69
N ALA A 495 9.37 1.82 -4.55
CA ALA A 495 10.12 2.12 -3.34
C ALA A 495 10.10 3.62 -2.97
N GLN A 496 9.93 4.50 -3.97
CA GLN A 496 9.79 5.94 -3.71
C GLN A 496 8.64 6.21 -2.75
N THR A 497 7.49 5.54 -2.92
CA THR A 497 6.30 5.74 -2.07
C THR A 497 6.51 5.28 -0.62
N VAL A 498 7.57 4.54 -0.37
CA VAL A 498 7.92 3.96 0.94
C VAL A 498 9.04 4.75 1.60
N LEU A 499 10.17 4.94 0.89
CA LEU A 499 11.39 5.47 1.49
C LEU A 499 11.42 7.01 1.50
N ASP A 500 10.93 7.66 0.44
CA ASP A 500 10.98 9.12 0.34
C ASP A 500 10.11 9.82 1.40
N PRO A 501 8.82 9.47 1.60
CA PRO A 501 7.99 10.13 2.61
C PRO A 501 8.50 9.92 4.03
N THR A 502 9.15 8.78 4.31
CA THR A 502 9.50 8.36 5.66
C THR A 502 10.92 8.71 6.09
N PHE A 503 11.85 8.90 5.13
CA PHE A 503 13.27 9.06 5.46
C PHE A 503 13.99 10.19 4.71
N ASN A 504 13.36 10.84 3.72
CA ASN A 504 13.94 12.00 3.08
C ASN A 504 13.78 13.24 3.98
N GLY A 505 14.88 13.93 4.27
CA GLY A 505 14.89 15.12 5.13
C GLY A 505 14.02 16.27 4.61
N LYS A 506 13.79 16.38 3.27
CA LYS A 506 12.90 17.39 2.67
C LYS A 506 11.45 17.27 3.16
N ASN A 507 11.04 16.07 3.62
CA ASN A 507 9.69 15.77 4.08
C ASN A 507 9.49 16.00 5.59
N ILE A 508 10.50 16.51 6.30
CA ILE A 508 10.35 16.93 7.70
C ILE A 508 9.59 18.24 7.74
N ILE A 509 8.31 18.18 8.11
CA ILE A 509 7.38 19.31 8.16
C ILE A 509 6.82 19.49 9.58
N PRO A 510 6.35 20.71 9.96
CA PRO A 510 5.96 21.02 11.33
C PRO A 510 4.81 20.19 11.92
N SER A 511 3.93 19.66 11.05
CA SER A 511 2.76 18.82 11.41
C SER A 511 2.52 17.80 10.30
N ASN A 512 1.87 16.69 10.64
CA ASN A 512 1.67 15.54 9.74
C ASN A 512 2.98 14.99 9.15
N ASN A 513 4.07 15.11 9.89
CA ASN A 513 5.38 14.62 9.51
C ASN A 513 5.40 13.09 9.53
N SER A 514 5.71 12.45 8.40
CA SER A 514 5.86 11.01 8.26
C SER A 514 7.31 10.52 8.40
N ASN A 515 8.29 11.42 8.36
CA ASN A 515 9.67 11.10 8.73
C ASN A 515 9.80 11.13 10.27
N TRP A 516 9.19 10.13 10.93
CA TRP A 516 9.13 10.06 12.40
C TRP A 516 10.50 10.01 13.08
N PRO A 517 11.54 9.32 12.51
CA PRO A 517 12.89 9.39 13.07
C PRO A 517 13.57 10.74 12.86
N GLN A 518 12.99 11.64 12.08
CA GLN A 518 13.60 12.91 11.65
C GLN A 518 14.99 12.70 11.04
N LEU A 519 15.14 11.62 10.26
CA LEU A 519 16.37 11.34 9.52
C LEU A 519 16.58 12.41 8.44
N ASN A 520 17.72 13.07 8.48
CA ASN A 520 18.10 14.09 7.50
C ASN A 520 19.56 13.94 7.11
N ASP A 521 19.86 12.86 6.40
CA ASP A 521 21.19 12.57 5.89
C ASP A 521 21.32 13.13 4.46
N PRO A 522 22.26 14.05 4.18
CA PRO A 522 22.41 14.66 2.86
C PRO A 522 22.71 13.66 1.74
N ALA A 523 23.43 12.56 2.03
CA ALA A 523 23.74 11.55 1.01
C ALA A 523 22.49 10.72 0.65
N ILE A 524 21.70 10.33 1.65
CA ILE A 524 20.44 9.62 1.47
C ILE A 524 19.44 10.52 0.73
N ASN A 525 19.26 11.76 1.16
CA ASN A 525 18.36 12.73 0.52
C ASN A 525 18.71 12.90 -0.97
N LYS A 526 19.99 13.12 -1.27
CA LYS A 526 20.46 13.28 -2.66
C LYS A 526 20.26 12.01 -3.50
N ALA A 527 20.48 10.83 -2.91
CA ALA A 527 20.27 9.56 -3.59
C ALA A 527 18.78 9.37 -3.95
N MET A 528 17.85 9.66 -3.01
CA MET A 528 16.41 9.62 -3.24
C MET A 528 15.98 10.59 -4.35
N ASP A 529 16.40 11.87 -4.28
CA ASP A 529 16.08 12.88 -5.28
C ASP A 529 16.58 12.51 -6.69
N SER A 530 17.73 11.80 -6.76
CA SER A 530 18.28 11.30 -8.03
C SER A 530 17.50 10.10 -8.54
N ALA A 531 17.13 9.15 -7.66
CA ALA A 531 16.41 7.93 -8.03
C ALA A 531 14.98 8.20 -8.52
N GLU A 532 14.33 9.28 -8.05
CA GLU A 532 13.02 9.72 -8.53
C GLU A 532 12.98 9.90 -10.05
N THR A 533 14.10 10.30 -10.66
CA THR A 533 14.20 10.64 -12.08
C THR A 533 14.64 9.48 -12.98
N ILE A 534 14.91 8.30 -12.42
CA ILE A 534 15.32 7.12 -13.18
C ILE A 534 14.08 6.49 -13.82
N LEU A 535 14.08 6.41 -15.16
CA LEU A 535 12.98 5.85 -15.94
C LEU A 535 13.17 4.36 -16.23
N ASP A 536 14.42 3.90 -16.39
CA ASP A 536 14.71 2.49 -16.62
C ASP A 536 14.34 1.66 -15.38
N PRO A 537 13.43 0.66 -15.49
CA PRO A 537 12.94 -0.06 -14.32
C PRO A 537 14.03 -0.83 -13.57
N ALA A 538 15.01 -1.42 -14.28
CA ALA A 538 16.08 -2.19 -13.65
C ALA A 538 17.04 -1.27 -12.88
N LYS A 539 17.45 -0.16 -13.49
CA LYS A 539 18.30 0.85 -12.84
C LYS A 539 17.57 1.53 -11.66
N ARG A 540 16.25 1.75 -11.81
CA ARG A 540 15.42 2.29 -10.73
C ARG A 540 15.39 1.33 -9.54
N ALA A 541 15.14 0.04 -9.78
CA ALA A 541 15.16 -0.98 -8.74
C ALA A 541 16.52 -1.07 -8.03
N GLU A 542 17.62 -1.04 -8.80
CA GLU A 542 18.99 -1.03 -8.25
C GLU A 542 19.26 0.21 -7.40
N ALA A 543 18.86 1.39 -7.86
CA ALA A 543 19.06 2.64 -7.12
C ALA A 543 18.28 2.65 -5.80
N TRP A 544 17.00 2.28 -5.84
CA TRP A 544 16.17 2.24 -4.63
C TRP A 544 16.57 1.13 -3.66
N GLY A 545 17.05 -0.04 -4.14
CA GLY A 545 17.63 -1.07 -3.29
C GLY A 545 18.86 -0.55 -2.52
N LYS A 546 19.79 0.14 -3.19
CA LYS A 546 20.94 0.77 -2.54
C LYS A 546 20.53 1.86 -1.54
N ILE A 547 19.48 2.61 -1.82
CA ILE A 547 18.94 3.62 -0.90
C ILE A 547 18.37 2.95 0.35
N ASP A 548 17.67 1.84 0.20
CA ASP A 548 17.18 1.07 1.35
C ASP A 548 18.32 0.56 2.24
N ASP A 549 19.41 0.05 1.64
CA ASP A 549 20.62 -0.31 2.40
C ASP A 549 21.20 0.89 3.16
N MET A 550 21.26 2.07 2.53
CA MET A 550 21.74 3.29 3.19
C MET A 550 20.85 3.70 4.35
N VAL A 551 19.53 3.66 4.17
CA VAL A 551 18.55 3.96 5.24
C VAL A 551 18.66 2.95 6.36
N THR A 552 18.74 1.65 6.04
CA THR A 552 18.89 0.58 7.05
C THR A 552 20.18 0.74 7.83
N ALA A 553 21.30 1.05 7.17
CA ALA A 553 22.59 1.31 7.81
C ALA A 553 22.59 2.55 8.71
N ALA A 554 21.77 3.57 8.38
CA ALA A 554 21.57 4.76 9.22
C ALA A 554 20.82 4.48 10.53
N ALA A 555 20.24 3.28 10.67
CA ALA A 555 19.60 2.78 11.88
C ALA A 555 18.49 3.73 12.42
N PRO A 556 17.51 4.16 11.62
CA PRO A 556 16.49 5.13 12.05
C PRO A 556 15.46 4.53 13.02
N GLY A 557 15.47 3.21 13.20
CA GLY A 557 14.55 2.52 14.11
C GLY A 557 14.64 1.00 14.04
N VAL A 558 13.90 0.35 14.92
CA VAL A 558 13.83 -1.11 15.00
C VAL A 558 12.74 -1.62 14.07
N LEU A 559 13.10 -2.18 12.94
CA LEU A 559 12.18 -2.93 12.09
C LEU A 559 11.77 -4.23 12.77
N TRP A 560 10.46 -4.55 12.80
CA TRP A 560 10.00 -5.77 13.47
C TRP A 560 8.89 -6.52 12.73
N LEU A 561 8.25 -5.91 11.72
CA LEU A 561 7.22 -6.60 10.94
C LEU A 561 7.11 -6.09 9.50
N TRP A 562 7.15 -7.00 8.53
CA TRP A 562 6.50 -6.84 7.25
C TRP A 562 5.10 -7.45 7.34
N ASP A 563 4.07 -6.63 7.18
CA ASP A 563 2.69 -7.08 7.33
C ASP A 563 2.28 -8.06 6.23
N LYS A 564 1.61 -9.13 6.65
CA LYS A 564 0.79 -9.97 5.79
C LYS A 564 -0.70 -9.68 6.04
N GLY A 565 -1.52 -9.90 5.02
CA GLY A 565 -2.97 -9.72 5.10
C GLY A 565 -3.73 -11.05 5.24
N PRO A 566 -3.58 -11.82 6.36
CA PRO A 566 -4.38 -13.02 6.55
C PRO A 566 -5.85 -12.63 6.61
N SER A 567 -6.68 -13.35 5.86
CA SER A 567 -8.08 -13.03 5.68
C SER A 567 -8.97 -14.21 5.98
N ILE A 568 -10.19 -13.92 6.40
CA ILE A 568 -11.23 -14.93 6.65
C ILE A 568 -12.40 -14.63 5.73
N MET A 569 -12.91 -15.67 5.08
CA MET A 569 -14.13 -15.61 4.28
C MET A 569 -15.15 -16.65 4.74
N SER A 570 -16.42 -16.40 4.49
CA SER A 570 -17.49 -17.38 4.70
C SER A 570 -17.36 -18.56 3.73
N LYS A 571 -17.84 -19.71 4.13
CA LYS A 571 -17.97 -20.88 3.26
C LYS A 571 -18.85 -20.63 2.02
N ASN A 572 -19.69 -19.59 2.04
CA ASN A 572 -20.66 -19.24 1.00
C ASN A 572 -20.07 -18.32 -0.09
N VAL A 573 -18.78 -17.99 -0.03
CA VAL A 573 -18.11 -17.01 -0.90
C VAL A 573 -16.86 -17.61 -1.53
N ASN A 574 -16.59 -17.25 -2.78
CA ASN A 574 -15.31 -17.35 -3.44
C ASN A 574 -14.68 -15.95 -3.43
N GLY A 575 -13.97 -15.61 -2.35
CA GLY A 575 -13.30 -14.33 -2.20
C GLY A 575 -11.99 -14.28 -2.99
N VAL A 576 -11.70 -13.13 -3.59
CA VAL A 576 -10.46 -12.87 -4.32
C VAL A 576 -9.70 -11.74 -3.63
N LEU A 577 -8.40 -11.94 -3.41
CA LEU A 577 -7.48 -10.92 -2.90
C LEU A 577 -6.55 -10.44 -4.03
N ASN A 578 -6.31 -9.15 -4.07
CA ASN A 578 -5.26 -8.57 -4.91
C ASN A 578 -3.88 -8.95 -4.37
N LYS A 579 -3.00 -9.47 -5.22
CA LYS A 579 -1.62 -9.83 -4.84
C LYS A 579 -0.77 -8.61 -4.51
N GLU A 580 -1.11 -7.46 -5.07
CA GLU A 580 -0.38 -6.21 -4.85
C GLU A 580 -0.42 -5.77 -3.39
N ASN A 581 -1.60 -5.82 -2.73
CA ASN A 581 -1.80 -5.26 -1.39
C ASN A 581 -2.55 -6.18 -0.42
N ALA A 582 -2.87 -7.41 -0.84
CA ALA A 582 -3.65 -8.41 -0.09
C ALA A 582 -5.06 -7.94 0.32
N SER A 583 -5.65 -6.96 -0.38
CA SER A 583 -7.02 -6.48 -0.16
C SER A 583 -8.04 -7.27 -0.96
N TRP A 584 -9.29 -7.31 -0.49
CA TRP A 584 -10.39 -7.91 -1.25
C TRP A 584 -10.65 -7.17 -2.56
N ASP A 585 -10.80 -7.94 -3.64
CA ASP A 585 -11.35 -7.44 -4.88
C ASP A 585 -12.84 -7.81 -4.96
N LEU A 586 -13.71 -6.82 -4.72
CA LEU A 586 -15.15 -7.02 -4.66
C LEU A 586 -15.75 -7.35 -6.04
N SER A 587 -15.10 -6.88 -7.11
CA SER A 587 -15.54 -7.11 -8.48
C SER A 587 -15.26 -8.53 -8.98
N PHE A 588 -14.25 -9.19 -8.39
CA PHE A 588 -13.88 -10.58 -8.69
C PHE A 588 -14.45 -11.59 -7.67
N THR A 589 -14.99 -11.11 -6.57
CA THR A 589 -15.59 -11.95 -5.53
C THR A 589 -16.98 -12.41 -5.97
N SER A 590 -17.27 -13.72 -5.82
CA SER A 590 -18.57 -14.33 -6.18
C SER A 590 -19.16 -15.12 -5.04
N LEU A 591 -20.48 -15.38 -5.11
CA LEU A 591 -21.16 -16.32 -4.23
C LEU A 591 -20.95 -17.75 -4.72
N LYS A 592 -21.01 -18.71 -3.80
CA LYS A 592 -20.99 -20.16 -4.13
C LYS A 592 -22.37 -20.67 -4.52
#